data_4a81ade861317e822d2aa3521a06f0dd
#
_entry.id   4a81ade861317e822d2aa3521a06f0dd
#
_cell.length_a   1.000
_cell.length_b   1.000
_cell.length_c   1.000
_cell.angle_alpha   90.00
_cell.angle_beta   90.00
_cell.angle_gamma   90.00
#
_symmetry.space_group_name_H-M   'P 1'
#
loop_
_entity.id
_entity.type
_entity.pdbx_description
1 polymer ?
#
loop_
_entity_poly.entity_id
_entity_poly.type
_entity_poly.pdbx_seq_one_letter_code
_entity_poly.pdbx_strand_id
1 'polypeptide(L)'
;MKETISLETESIALLLFFTLLFIYQIVKLWKRLRNRTLLSRNKTLKKLKRLSWDDFELLTMELFRKQGWKVKGNEKKGADGGVDVWIEKTSFTKKNISAIVQCKRYEDALVTIKVIREMYGLMYEYEVNEVYIVTTSKFTKECYIFVDKKPIILIDGNLLVKMISKY
;
A
#
# COMPACT_ATOMS: atom_id res chain seq x y z
N MET A 1 -42.57 35.54 8.91
CA MET A 1 -42.41 34.91 7.58
C MET A 1 -40.95 34.81 7.13
N LYS A 2 -40.09 35.83 7.23
CA LYS A 2 -38.64 35.71 6.91
C LYS A 2 -37.86 34.84 7.89
N GLU A 3 -38.14 34.91 9.19
CA GLU A 3 -37.47 34.09 10.22
C GLU A 3 -37.82 32.61 10.15
N THR A 4 -39.07 32.27 9.82
CA THR A 4 -39.49 30.85 9.64
C THR A 4 -38.82 30.19 8.44
N ILE A 5 -38.64 30.91 7.34
CA ILE A 5 -37.94 30.46 6.14
C ILE A 5 -36.44 30.24 6.45
N SER A 6 -35.83 31.09 7.26
CA SER A 6 -34.42 30.96 7.70
C SER A 6 -34.21 29.69 8.53
N LEU A 7 -35.08 29.42 9.50
CA LEU A 7 -35.00 28.22 10.35
C LEU A 7 -35.20 26.92 9.57
N GLU A 8 -36.08 26.91 8.56
CA GLU A 8 -36.26 25.73 7.70
C GLU A 8 -35.04 25.48 6.82
N THR A 9 -34.42 26.52 6.24
CA THR A 9 -33.22 26.37 5.42
C THR A 9 -32.01 25.88 6.23
N GLU A 10 -31.83 26.35 7.47
CA GLU A 10 -30.79 25.90 8.38
C GLU A 10 -30.99 24.41 8.78
N SER A 11 -32.22 24.01 9.04
CA SER A 11 -32.56 22.63 9.37
C SER A 11 -32.28 21.66 8.21
N ILE A 12 -32.63 22.09 6.98
CA ILE A 12 -32.33 21.30 5.77
C ILE A 12 -30.81 21.19 5.54
N ALA A 13 -30.07 22.28 5.70
CA ALA A 13 -28.61 22.27 5.56
C ALA A 13 -27.94 21.36 6.57
N LEU A 14 -28.37 21.36 7.83
CA LEU A 14 -27.92 20.46 8.88
C LEU A 14 -28.21 18.98 8.53
N LEU A 15 -29.41 18.70 8.06
CA LEU A 15 -29.81 17.35 7.65
C LEU A 15 -28.92 16.84 6.49
N LEU A 16 -28.68 17.69 5.48
CA LEU A 16 -27.79 17.36 4.36
C LEU A 16 -26.36 17.12 4.82
N PHE A 17 -25.85 17.94 5.74
CA PHE A 17 -24.52 17.74 6.31
C PHE A 17 -24.39 16.38 7.01
N PHE A 18 -25.35 16.03 7.87
CA PHE A 18 -25.31 14.75 8.58
C PHE A 18 -25.49 13.54 7.65
N THR A 19 -26.34 13.66 6.62
CA THR A 19 -26.48 12.58 5.61
C THR A 19 -25.19 12.38 4.82
N LEU A 20 -24.52 13.44 4.38
CA LEU A 20 -23.23 13.35 3.70
C LEU A 20 -22.14 12.76 4.60
N LEU A 21 -22.10 13.17 5.87
CA LEU A 21 -21.17 12.60 6.87
C LEU A 21 -21.43 11.12 7.07
N PHE A 22 -22.69 10.70 7.17
CA PHE A 22 -23.06 9.30 7.32
C PHE A 22 -22.67 8.46 6.10
N ILE A 23 -22.95 8.94 4.90
CA ILE A 23 -22.52 8.29 3.64
C ILE A 23 -20.99 8.16 3.60
N TYR A 24 -20.26 9.21 3.97
CA TYR A 24 -18.79 9.17 4.05
C TYR A 24 -18.31 8.07 4.99
N GLN A 25 -18.92 7.94 6.18
CA GLN A 25 -18.56 6.89 7.15
C GLN A 25 -18.85 5.48 6.63
N ILE A 26 -20.00 5.28 5.96
CA ILE A 26 -20.36 4.00 5.32
C ILE A 26 -19.32 3.64 4.24
N VAL A 27 -19.00 4.56 3.34
CA VAL A 27 -18.02 4.34 2.26
C VAL A 27 -16.64 4.00 2.86
N LYS A 28 -16.23 4.71 3.91
CA LYS A 28 -14.98 4.45 4.62
C LYS A 28 -14.95 3.06 5.26
N LEU A 29 -16.05 2.67 5.90
CA LEU A 29 -16.20 1.33 6.50
C LEU A 29 -16.16 0.24 5.42
N TRP A 30 -16.90 0.43 4.33
CA TRP A 30 -16.95 -0.51 3.21
C TRP A 30 -15.58 -0.71 2.56
N LYS A 31 -14.84 0.38 2.29
CA LYS A 31 -13.44 0.31 1.82
C LYS A 31 -12.56 -0.47 2.80
N ARG A 32 -12.70 -0.24 4.10
CA ARG A 32 -11.93 -0.94 5.14
C ARG A 32 -12.21 -2.44 5.18
N LEU A 33 -13.48 -2.84 5.06
CA LEU A 33 -13.89 -4.24 5.00
C LEU A 33 -13.38 -4.91 3.71
N ARG A 34 -13.52 -4.26 2.55
CA ARG A 34 -13.00 -4.76 1.28
C ARG A 34 -11.49 -5.02 1.35
N ASN A 35 -10.73 -4.09 1.89
CA ASN A 35 -9.28 -4.23 1.98
C ASN A 35 -8.86 -5.39 2.88
N ARG A 36 -9.57 -5.61 4.01
CA ARG A 36 -9.32 -6.75 4.91
C ARG A 36 -9.55 -8.10 4.24
N THR A 37 -10.54 -8.19 3.35
CA THR A 37 -10.84 -9.44 2.62
C THR A 37 -9.86 -9.72 1.47
N LEU A 38 -9.07 -8.73 1.02
CA LEU A 38 -8.09 -8.93 -0.05
C LEU A 38 -7.05 -9.99 0.32
N LEU A 39 -6.49 -9.95 1.53
CA LEU A 39 -5.49 -10.93 1.98
C LEU A 39 -6.09 -12.34 2.07
N SER A 40 -7.24 -12.49 2.72
CA SER A 40 -7.86 -13.80 2.92
C SER A 40 -8.30 -14.49 1.63
N ARG A 41 -8.70 -13.72 0.62
CA ARG A 41 -9.15 -14.23 -0.68
C ARG A 41 -8.00 -14.57 -1.64
N ASN A 42 -6.81 -13.96 -1.47
CA ASN A 42 -5.71 -14.03 -2.43
C ASN A 42 -4.49 -14.78 -1.86
N LYS A 43 -4.70 -15.97 -1.30
CA LYS A 43 -3.66 -16.82 -0.68
C LYS A 43 -2.90 -17.73 -1.65
N THR A 44 -3.01 -17.55 -2.95
CA THR A 44 -2.29 -18.32 -3.95
C THR A 44 -1.65 -17.43 -5.00
N LEU A 45 -0.50 -17.85 -5.54
CA LEU A 45 0.21 -17.08 -6.55
C LEU A 45 -0.66 -16.82 -7.79
N LYS A 46 -1.47 -17.80 -8.21
CA LYS A 46 -2.40 -17.67 -9.34
C LYS A 46 -3.44 -16.55 -9.12
N LYS A 47 -3.95 -16.41 -7.89
CA LYS A 47 -4.90 -15.34 -7.55
C LYS A 47 -4.19 -13.99 -7.52
N LEU A 48 -2.99 -13.91 -6.95
CA LEU A 48 -2.21 -12.66 -6.89
C LEU A 48 -1.88 -12.12 -8.29
N LYS A 49 -1.50 -12.99 -9.22
CA LYS A 49 -1.23 -12.61 -10.62
C LYS A 49 -2.45 -12.06 -11.35
N ARG A 50 -3.69 -12.42 -10.94
CA ARG A 50 -4.95 -11.98 -11.54
C ARG A 50 -5.49 -10.65 -10.98
N LEU A 51 -4.91 -10.13 -9.92
CA LEU A 51 -5.30 -8.84 -9.37
C LEU A 51 -5.05 -7.72 -10.38
N SER A 52 -5.84 -6.66 -10.30
CA SER A 52 -5.47 -5.40 -10.95
C SER A 52 -4.22 -4.80 -10.29
N TRP A 53 -3.57 -3.84 -10.92
CA TRP A 53 -2.47 -3.09 -10.31
C TRP A 53 -2.90 -2.46 -8.99
N ASP A 54 -4.01 -1.73 -9.00
CA ASP A 54 -4.55 -1.05 -7.83
C ASP A 54 -4.86 -2.03 -6.68
N ASP A 55 -5.46 -3.20 -6.99
CA ASP A 55 -5.76 -4.20 -5.97
C ASP A 55 -4.49 -4.88 -5.43
N PHE A 56 -3.44 -5.01 -6.24
CA PHE A 56 -2.16 -5.53 -5.79
C PHE A 56 -1.44 -4.55 -4.84
N GLU A 57 -1.45 -3.26 -5.15
CA GLU A 57 -0.97 -2.21 -4.26
C GLU A 57 -1.76 -2.18 -2.95
N LEU A 58 -3.11 -2.21 -3.03
CA LEU A 58 -3.98 -2.25 -1.84
C LEU A 58 -3.72 -3.48 -0.98
N LEU A 59 -3.53 -4.65 -1.59
CA LEU A 59 -3.18 -5.88 -0.89
C LEU A 59 -1.83 -5.75 -0.17
N THR A 60 -0.84 -5.18 -0.85
CA THR A 60 0.48 -4.92 -0.27
C THR A 60 0.39 -3.95 0.91
N MET A 61 -0.35 -2.86 0.76
CA MET A 61 -0.62 -1.91 1.85
C MET A 61 -1.27 -2.59 3.05
N GLU A 62 -2.28 -3.45 2.83
CA GLU A 62 -2.96 -4.14 3.92
C GLU A 62 -2.04 -5.16 4.59
N LEU A 63 -1.18 -5.85 3.84
CA LEU A 63 -0.17 -6.76 4.39
C LEU A 63 0.78 -6.02 5.35
N PHE A 64 1.30 -4.87 4.96
CA PHE A 64 2.17 -4.07 5.83
C PHE A 64 1.41 -3.52 7.06
N ARG A 65 0.13 -3.12 6.91
CA ARG A 65 -0.70 -2.74 8.07
C ARG A 65 -0.84 -3.89 9.07
N LYS A 66 -1.08 -5.11 8.58
CA LYS A 66 -1.16 -6.31 9.43
C LYS A 66 0.15 -6.62 10.16
N GLN A 67 1.28 -6.22 9.60
CA GLN A 67 2.60 -6.33 10.22
C GLN A 67 2.94 -5.20 11.19
N GLY A 68 1.99 -4.30 11.44
CA GLY A 68 2.15 -3.19 12.39
C GLY A 68 2.83 -1.94 11.81
N TRP A 69 2.88 -1.81 10.48
CA TRP A 69 3.33 -0.59 9.84
C TRP A 69 2.20 0.43 9.72
N LYS A 70 2.52 1.70 9.93
CA LYS A 70 1.69 2.81 9.48
C LYS A 70 1.92 2.98 7.98
N VAL A 71 0.86 2.96 7.18
CA VAL A 71 0.95 2.85 5.72
C VAL A 71 0.22 4.01 5.05
N LYS A 72 0.92 4.70 4.15
CA LYS A 72 0.38 5.74 3.27
C LYS A 72 0.63 5.33 1.82
N GLY A 73 -0.41 5.27 1.00
CA GLY A 73 -0.28 5.08 -0.45
C GLY A 73 0.21 6.34 -1.14
N ASN A 74 0.74 6.20 -2.35
CA ASN A 74 1.06 7.36 -3.18
C ASN A 74 -0.25 7.98 -3.70
N GLU A 75 -0.53 9.22 -3.30
CA GLU A 75 -1.72 9.97 -3.75
C GLU A 75 -1.56 10.49 -5.18
N LYS A 76 -0.31 10.64 -5.63
CA LYS A 76 0.05 11.12 -6.97
C LYS A 76 0.34 9.92 -7.88
N LYS A 77 -0.68 9.35 -8.48
CA LYS A 77 -0.51 8.26 -9.46
C LYS A 77 0.29 8.75 -10.67
N GLY A 78 1.48 8.21 -10.87
CA GLY A 78 2.15 8.16 -12.16
C GLY A 78 3.31 9.12 -12.44
N ALA A 79 3.62 10.12 -11.60
CA ALA A 79 4.70 11.08 -11.90
C ALA A 79 5.92 11.04 -10.97
N ASP A 80 5.86 10.31 -9.87
CA ASP A 80 6.78 10.51 -8.75
C ASP A 80 7.77 9.34 -8.56
N GLY A 81 8.49 8.98 -9.60
CA GLY A 81 9.72 8.20 -9.46
C GLY A 81 9.58 6.76 -8.92
N GLY A 82 8.39 6.12 -9.08
CA GLY A 82 8.30 4.68 -8.85
C GLY A 82 8.02 4.22 -7.42
N VAL A 83 7.67 5.10 -6.47
CA VAL A 83 7.25 4.70 -5.12
C VAL A 83 5.73 4.52 -5.07
N ASP A 84 5.26 3.30 -4.78
CA ASP A 84 3.83 3.01 -4.69
C ASP A 84 3.29 3.19 -3.26
N VAL A 85 4.09 2.87 -2.24
CA VAL A 85 3.65 2.90 -0.84
C VAL A 85 4.76 3.43 0.07
N TRP A 86 4.38 4.27 1.02
CA TRP A 86 5.20 4.74 2.12
C TRP A 86 4.81 4.02 3.40
N ILE A 87 5.79 3.53 4.15
CA ILE A 87 5.56 2.83 5.41
C ILE A 87 6.47 3.35 6.51
N GLU A 88 5.90 3.44 7.72
CA GLU A 88 6.62 3.88 8.91
C GLU A 88 6.35 2.93 10.07
N LYS A 89 7.34 2.63 10.86
CA LYS A 89 7.21 1.88 12.10
C LYS A 89 7.79 2.67 13.26
N THR A 90 6.93 3.05 14.18
CA THR A 90 7.32 3.74 15.41
C THR A 90 7.71 2.71 16.46
N SER A 91 8.82 2.93 17.14
CA SER A 91 9.27 2.10 18.25
C SER A 91 9.46 2.97 19.49
N PHE A 92 8.92 2.55 20.62
CA PHE A 92 9.13 3.25 21.89
C PHE A 92 10.57 3.11 22.43
N THR A 93 11.31 2.10 21.96
CA THR A 93 12.65 1.77 22.46
C THR A 93 13.75 1.82 21.41
N LYS A 94 13.40 1.94 20.12
CA LYS A 94 14.31 1.96 18.98
C LYS A 94 14.00 3.16 18.07
N LYS A 95 14.96 3.51 17.20
CA LYS A 95 14.77 4.53 16.17
C LYS A 95 13.55 4.18 15.30
N ASN A 96 12.74 5.18 14.97
CA ASN A 96 11.67 5.03 13.99
C ASN A 96 12.27 4.59 12.65
N ILE A 97 11.60 3.66 11.98
CA ILE A 97 12.01 3.15 10.67
C ILE A 97 11.02 3.66 9.64
N SER A 98 11.53 4.35 8.62
CA SER A 98 10.78 4.73 7.43
C SER A 98 11.23 3.88 6.24
N ALA A 99 10.31 3.52 5.37
CA ALA A 99 10.64 2.76 4.17
C ALA A 99 9.71 3.10 3.00
N ILE A 100 10.21 2.84 1.79
CA ILE A 100 9.43 2.91 0.55
C ILE A 100 9.22 1.52 -0.01
N VAL A 101 8.07 1.32 -0.65
CA VAL A 101 7.68 0.04 -1.25
C VAL A 101 7.35 0.25 -2.71
N GLN A 102 7.92 -0.58 -3.58
CA GLN A 102 7.59 -0.69 -4.99
C GLN A 102 6.86 -2.01 -5.24
N CYS A 103 5.73 -1.94 -5.90
CA CYS A 103 4.91 -3.08 -6.33
C CYS A 103 5.15 -3.40 -7.81
N LYS A 104 5.45 -4.64 -8.14
CA LYS A 104 5.60 -5.11 -9.53
C LYS A 104 4.73 -6.35 -9.75
N ARG A 105 3.48 -6.11 -10.20
CA ARG A 105 2.57 -7.20 -10.58
C ARG A 105 2.93 -7.70 -11.99
N TYR A 106 3.73 -8.73 -12.04
CA TYR A 106 4.10 -9.39 -13.29
C TYR A 106 3.49 -10.79 -13.35
N GLU A 107 3.06 -11.23 -14.54
CA GLU A 107 2.57 -12.59 -14.74
C GLU A 107 3.74 -13.57 -14.78
N ASP A 108 4.69 -13.37 -15.69
CA ASP A 108 5.84 -14.27 -15.88
C ASP A 108 7.17 -13.52 -16.02
N ALA A 109 7.14 -12.22 -16.33
CA ALA A 109 8.36 -11.42 -16.42
C ALA A 109 9.08 -11.34 -15.07
N LEU A 110 10.42 -11.42 -15.10
CA LEU A 110 11.26 -11.26 -13.91
C LEU A 110 11.48 -9.79 -13.59
N VAL A 111 11.57 -9.46 -12.31
CA VAL A 111 12.03 -8.15 -11.87
C VAL A 111 13.55 -8.09 -12.04
N THR A 112 14.03 -7.11 -12.78
CA THR A 112 15.45 -6.95 -13.09
C THR A 112 16.14 -5.97 -12.14
N ILE A 113 17.45 -6.00 -12.15
CA ILE A 113 18.31 -5.11 -11.35
C ILE A 113 18.06 -3.62 -11.61
N LYS A 114 17.48 -3.25 -12.77
CA LYS A 114 17.13 -1.85 -13.08
C LYS A 114 16.19 -1.27 -12.04
N VAL A 115 15.11 -2.01 -11.70
CA VAL A 115 14.13 -1.59 -10.68
C VAL A 115 14.80 -1.46 -9.31
N ILE A 116 15.70 -2.39 -8.96
CA ILE A 116 16.38 -2.38 -7.66
C ILE A 116 17.28 -1.13 -7.53
N ARG A 117 18.03 -0.81 -8.58
CA ARG A 117 18.92 0.38 -8.60
C ARG A 117 18.15 1.69 -8.54
N GLU A 118 17.03 1.78 -9.25
CA GLU A 118 16.12 2.91 -9.21
C GLU A 118 15.62 3.15 -7.77
N MET A 119 15.06 2.12 -7.15
CA MET A 119 14.56 2.18 -5.77
C MET A 119 15.67 2.47 -4.75
N TYR A 120 16.88 1.97 -4.99
CA TYR A 120 18.04 2.27 -4.14
C TYR A 120 18.44 3.75 -4.22
N GLY A 121 18.34 4.37 -5.41
CA GLY A 121 18.52 5.82 -5.58
C GLY A 121 17.47 6.62 -4.82
N LEU A 122 16.19 6.25 -4.96
CA LEU A 122 15.08 6.89 -4.27
C LEU A 122 15.17 6.78 -2.73
N MET A 123 15.77 5.70 -2.22
CA MET A 123 16.01 5.54 -0.79
C MET A 123 16.86 6.70 -0.21
N TYR A 124 17.89 7.10 -0.92
CA TYR A 124 18.73 8.23 -0.53
C TYR A 124 18.06 9.58 -0.79
N GLU A 125 17.36 9.73 -1.91
CA GLU A 125 16.64 10.96 -2.24
C GLU A 125 15.58 11.30 -1.19
N TYR A 126 14.86 10.27 -0.70
CA TYR A 126 13.81 10.43 0.31
C TYR A 126 14.27 10.20 1.76
N GLU A 127 15.56 9.97 1.96
CA GLU A 127 16.17 9.77 3.29
C GLU A 127 15.47 8.68 4.13
N VAL A 128 14.99 7.61 3.47
CA VAL A 128 14.36 6.48 4.15
C VAL A 128 15.37 5.40 4.55
N ASN A 129 15.02 4.60 5.54
CA ASN A 129 15.92 3.59 6.11
C ASN A 129 15.96 2.30 5.29
N GLU A 130 14.85 1.91 4.65
CA GLU A 130 14.69 0.62 3.99
C GLU A 130 13.90 0.75 2.68
N VAL A 131 14.11 -0.19 1.79
CA VAL A 131 13.33 -0.37 0.55
C VAL A 131 12.74 -1.75 0.51
N TYR A 132 11.48 -1.85 0.16
CA TYR A 132 10.80 -3.11 -0.13
C TYR A 132 10.41 -3.16 -1.60
N ILE A 133 10.72 -4.27 -2.27
CA ILE A 133 10.25 -4.52 -3.63
C ILE A 133 9.41 -5.79 -3.60
N VAL A 134 8.13 -5.64 -3.90
CA VAL A 134 7.12 -6.71 -3.81
C VAL A 134 6.68 -7.09 -5.22
N THR A 135 6.74 -8.36 -5.56
CA THR A 135 6.31 -8.84 -6.88
C THR A 135 5.46 -10.10 -6.79
N THR A 136 4.61 -10.31 -7.79
CA THR A 136 3.92 -11.59 -8.02
C THR A 136 4.76 -12.59 -8.81
N SER A 137 5.96 -12.20 -9.24
CA SER A 137 6.89 -13.02 -10.01
C SER A 137 8.15 -13.34 -9.20
N LYS A 138 9.29 -13.42 -9.86
CA LYS A 138 10.60 -13.66 -9.28
C LYS A 138 11.56 -12.53 -9.63
N PHE A 139 12.67 -12.46 -8.93
CA PHE A 139 13.78 -11.57 -9.22
C PHE A 139 14.86 -12.31 -10.01
N THR A 140 15.64 -11.59 -10.83
CA THR A 140 16.84 -12.15 -11.46
C THR A 140 17.92 -12.38 -10.41
N LYS A 141 18.90 -13.24 -10.73
CA LYS A 141 20.02 -13.58 -9.83
C LYS A 141 20.83 -12.34 -9.43
N GLU A 142 21.00 -11.41 -10.36
CA GLU A 142 21.73 -10.15 -10.15
C GLU A 142 21.07 -9.28 -9.08
N CYS A 143 19.74 -9.36 -8.93
CA CYS A 143 19.02 -8.63 -7.86
C CYS A 143 19.48 -9.09 -6.48
N TYR A 144 19.54 -10.39 -6.24
CA TYR A 144 19.97 -10.97 -4.96
C TYR A 144 21.43 -10.63 -4.64
N ILE A 145 22.31 -10.65 -5.66
CA ILE A 145 23.72 -10.26 -5.50
C ILE A 145 23.81 -8.78 -5.15
N PHE A 146 23.03 -7.94 -5.81
CA PHE A 146 23.10 -6.49 -5.60
C PHE A 146 22.62 -6.07 -4.21
N VAL A 147 21.58 -6.72 -3.66
CA VAL A 147 20.99 -6.34 -2.37
C VAL A 147 21.80 -6.87 -1.17
N ASP A 148 22.79 -7.70 -1.40
CA ASP A 148 23.65 -8.18 -0.32
C ASP A 148 24.21 -7.01 0.50
N LYS A 149 24.04 -7.07 1.82
CA LYS A 149 24.44 -6.03 2.78
C LYS A 149 23.82 -4.64 2.56
N LYS A 150 22.72 -4.54 1.78
CA LYS A 150 21.98 -3.29 1.60
C LYS A 150 20.61 -3.37 2.28
N PRO A 151 20.05 -2.25 2.74
CA PRO A 151 18.74 -2.20 3.39
C PRO A 151 17.60 -2.32 2.35
N ILE A 152 17.67 -3.34 1.49
CA ILE A 152 16.70 -3.61 0.44
C ILE A 152 16.14 -5.01 0.64
N ILE A 153 14.84 -5.12 0.76
CA ILE A 153 14.11 -6.36 1.01
C ILE A 153 13.34 -6.77 -0.25
N LEU A 154 13.66 -7.93 -0.78
CA LEU A 154 13.00 -8.52 -1.94
C LEU A 154 11.91 -9.50 -1.48
N ILE A 155 10.67 -9.26 -1.90
CA ILE A 155 9.52 -10.12 -1.63
C ILE A 155 8.99 -10.65 -2.96
N ASP A 156 9.42 -11.86 -3.32
CA ASP A 156 8.92 -12.57 -4.51
C ASP A 156 7.52 -13.15 -4.29
N GLY A 157 6.90 -13.66 -5.35
CA GLY A 157 5.55 -14.17 -5.29
C GLY A 157 5.37 -15.34 -4.31
N ASN A 158 6.38 -16.20 -4.12
CA ASN A 158 6.31 -17.32 -3.19
C ASN A 158 6.41 -16.85 -1.74
N LEU A 159 7.32 -15.92 -1.46
CA LEU A 159 7.46 -15.30 -0.14
C LEU A 159 6.20 -14.50 0.20
N LEU A 160 5.66 -13.76 -0.77
CA LEU A 160 4.43 -12.99 -0.61
C LEU A 160 3.25 -13.88 -0.21
N VAL A 161 3.06 -15.01 -0.88
CA VAL A 161 2.03 -16.01 -0.52
C VAL A 161 2.22 -16.50 0.91
N LYS A 162 3.46 -16.84 1.33
CA LYS A 162 3.76 -17.27 2.70
C LYS A 162 3.43 -16.18 3.73
N MET A 163 3.73 -14.92 3.40
CA MET A 163 3.42 -13.78 4.29
C MET A 163 1.92 -13.58 4.44
N ILE A 164 1.15 -13.62 3.34
CA ILE A 164 -0.31 -13.46 3.33
C ILE A 164 -1.00 -14.62 4.08
N SER A 165 -0.47 -15.85 3.95
CA SER A 165 -1.07 -17.04 4.57
C SER A 165 -1.17 -16.99 6.10
N LYS A 166 -0.43 -16.07 6.74
CA LYS A 166 -0.47 -15.85 8.19
C LYS A 166 -1.74 -15.09 8.65
N TYR A 167 -2.50 -14.54 7.71
CA TYR A 167 -3.70 -13.74 7.93
C TYR A 167 -4.91 -14.32 7.20
#